data_cb4b33010aaa123587bda99b26d41b7b
#
_entry.id   cb4b33010aaa123587bda99b26d41b7b
#
_cell.length_a   1.000
_cell.length_b   1.000
_cell.length_c   1.000
_cell.angle_alpha   90.00
_cell.angle_beta   90.00
_cell.angle_gamma   90.00
#
_symmetry.space_group_name_H-M   'P 1'
#
loop_
_entity.id
_entity.type
_entity.pdbx_description
1 polymer ?
#
loop_
_entity_poly.entity_id
_entity_poly.type
_entity_poly.pdbx_seq_one_letter_code
_entity_poly.pdbx_strand_id
1 'polypeptide(L)'
;EMCIRDRVLIGTKMRETAEILNVPLHELGGRNIPFHIVAIKRGNETIIPRGDDAIKLHDIVYFTTTKKYIPYIRKIAGKETYPDVRNVMIMGGSRIAVRTTQYVPDYMQVKIIENDINRCNRLTEAVDEKVMIINGDGRDMDLLMEEGLRNTEAFVALTDNSETNILACLAAKRMGVTKTVAEVENIDYISMAESLDIGTVINKKMIAASHIYPVSYTHLTLPT
;
A
#
# COMPACT_ATOMS: atom_id res chain seq x y z
N GLU A 1 26.28 0.00 -22.56
CA GLU A 1 25.10 -0.82 -22.93
C GLU A 1 24.31 -1.11 -21.65
N MET A 2 23.24 -0.37 -21.42
CA MET A 2 22.39 -0.53 -20.22
C MET A 2 21.32 -1.56 -20.56
N CYS A 3 21.47 -2.76 -20.00
CA CYS A 3 20.58 -3.88 -20.26
C CYS A 3 19.15 -3.56 -19.85
N ILE A 4 18.21 -3.62 -20.78
CA ILE A 4 16.77 -3.31 -20.60
C ILE A 4 16.12 -4.28 -19.59
N ARG A 5 16.71 -5.43 -19.32
CA ARG A 5 16.17 -6.50 -18.46
C ARG A 5 16.07 -6.17 -16.96
N ASP A 6 16.81 -5.18 -16.47
CA ASP A 6 16.89 -4.89 -15.02
C ASP A 6 16.10 -3.65 -14.58
N ARG A 7 15.38 -3.01 -15.50
CA ARG A 7 14.57 -1.85 -15.16
C ARG A 7 13.23 -2.26 -14.58
N VAL A 8 12.84 -1.58 -13.50
CA VAL A 8 11.55 -1.72 -12.84
C VAL A 8 10.77 -0.43 -12.95
N LEU A 9 9.45 -0.54 -13.09
CA LEU A 9 8.52 0.59 -13.02
C LEU A 9 8.01 0.69 -11.58
N ILE A 10 8.12 1.88 -11.00
CA ILE A 10 7.69 2.15 -9.63
C ILE A 10 6.78 3.37 -9.63
N GLY A 11 5.55 3.20 -9.12
CA GLY A 11 4.66 4.31 -8.79
C GLY A 11 4.84 4.70 -7.32
N THR A 12 5.03 5.99 -7.05
CA THR A 12 5.10 6.48 -5.67
C THR A 12 4.38 7.81 -5.52
N LYS A 13 3.57 7.95 -4.45
CA LYS A 13 2.88 9.19 -4.12
C LYS A 13 3.86 10.17 -3.49
N MET A 14 3.86 11.40 -3.96
CA MET A 14 4.70 12.48 -3.44
C MET A 14 4.14 12.98 -2.11
N ARG A 15 5.02 13.14 -1.12
CA ARG A 15 4.69 13.66 0.21
C ARG A 15 5.24 15.08 0.39
N GLU A 16 4.82 15.75 1.44
CA GLU A 16 5.25 17.14 1.75
C GLU A 16 6.77 17.27 1.86
N THR A 17 7.43 16.23 2.35
CA THR A 17 8.90 16.17 2.52
C THR A 17 9.66 15.78 1.25
N ALA A 18 8.98 15.63 0.09
CA ALA A 18 9.63 15.21 -1.14
C ALA A 18 10.55 16.33 -1.69
N GLU A 19 11.81 15.99 -1.94
CA GLU A 19 12.86 16.92 -2.38
C GLU A 19 12.64 17.45 -3.81
N ILE A 20 11.77 16.79 -4.60
CA ILE A 20 11.53 17.11 -6.02
C ILE A 20 10.22 17.83 -6.28
N LEU A 21 9.54 18.30 -5.23
CA LEU A 21 8.29 19.06 -5.37
C LEU A 21 8.55 20.44 -5.98
N ASN A 22 7.66 20.80 -6.92
CA ASN A 22 7.64 22.12 -7.57
C ASN A 22 8.94 22.49 -8.31
N VAL A 23 9.80 21.51 -8.60
CA VAL A 23 11.01 21.69 -9.40
C VAL A 23 10.69 21.30 -10.85
N PRO A 24 10.97 22.15 -11.85
CA PRO A 24 10.81 21.77 -13.25
C PRO A 24 11.65 20.53 -13.60
N LEU A 25 11.09 19.62 -14.38
CA LEU A 25 11.73 18.32 -14.66
C LEU A 25 13.04 18.46 -15.44
N HIS A 26 13.20 19.51 -16.26
CA HIS A 26 14.46 19.78 -16.97
C HIS A 26 15.61 20.12 -16.01
N GLU A 27 15.34 20.71 -14.87
CA GLU A 27 16.35 20.98 -13.83
C GLU A 27 16.77 19.70 -13.10
N LEU A 28 15.86 18.71 -12.99
CA LEU A 28 16.19 17.39 -12.45
C LEU A 28 17.10 16.61 -13.42
N GLY A 29 16.85 16.72 -14.72
CA GLY A 29 17.58 15.98 -15.77
C GLY A 29 19.08 16.28 -15.86
N GLY A 30 19.52 17.47 -15.43
CA GLY A 30 20.96 17.88 -15.44
C GLY A 30 21.83 17.20 -14.38
N ARG A 31 21.26 16.41 -13.47
CA ARG A 31 21.95 15.84 -12.30
C ARG A 31 22.42 14.40 -12.45
N ASN A 32 22.52 13.85 -13.65
CA ASN A 32 22.86 12.43 -13.87
C ASN A 32 22.06 11.46 -12.95
N ILE A 33 20.75 11.67 -12.91
CA ILE A 33 19.85 10.92 -12.03
C ILE A 33 19.64 9.47 -12.54
N PRO A 34 19.62 8.49 -11.65
CA PRO A 34 19.53 7.08 -12.02
C PRO A 34 18.10 6.59 -12.31
N PHE A 35 17.21 7.49 -12.70
CA PHE A 35 15.81 7.18 -12.99
C PHE A 35 15.27 8.04 -14.13
N HIS A 36 14.14 7.62 -14.72
CA HIS A 36 13.34 8.45 -15.62
C HIS A 36 11.91 8.51 -15.12
N ILE A 37 11.28 9.67 -15.23
CA ILE A 37 9.86 9.86 -14.94
C ILE A 37 9.10 9.60 -16.22
N VAL A 38 8.19 8.61 -16.19
CA VAL A 38 7.44 8.18 -17.39
C VAL A 38 6.00 8.66 -17.39
N ALA A 39 5.40 8.89 -16.22
CA ALA A 39 4.07 9.45 -16.08
C ALA A 39 3.88 10.10 -14.71
N ILE A 40 2.96 11.04 -14.64
CA ILE A 40 2.51 11.69 -13.40
C ILE A 40 0.98 11.55 -13.37
N LYS A 41 0.44 10.86 -12.35
CA LYS A 41 -1.00 10.82 -12.08
C LYS A 41 -1.32 11.91 -11.06
N ARG A 42 -2.09 12.91 -11.49
CA ARG A 42 -2.58 14.02 -10.67
C ARG A 42 -4.10 13.93 -10.55
N GLY A 43 -4.59 13.48 -9.41
CA GLY A 43 -6.01 13.14 -9.26
C GLY A 43 -6.41 12.05 -10.25
N ASN A 44 -7.36 12.36 -11.15
CA ASN A 44 -7.84 11.43 -12.18
C ASN A 44 -7.12 11.60 -13.54
N GLU A 45 -6.23 12.58 -13.68
CA GLU A 45 -5.51 12.85 -14.91
C GLU A 45 -4.15 12.16 -14.93
N THR A 46 -3.79 11.58 -16.07
CA THR A 46 -2.45 11.05 -16.32
C THR A 46 -1.70 11.97 -17.27
N ILE A 47 -0.63 12.58 -16.77
CA ILE A 47 0.23 13.53 -17.49
C ILE A 47 1.45 12.77 -17.99
N ILE A 48 1.76 12.90 -19.29
CA ILE A 48 3.05 12.49 -19.83
C ILE A 48 4.00 13.67 -19.64
N PRO A 49 5.04 13.54 -18.78
CA PRO A 49 5.83 14.67 -18.32
C PRO A 49 6.67 15.28 -19.44
N ARG A 50 6.72 16.61 -19.46
CA ARG A 50 7.60 17.42 -20.28
C ARG A 50 8.61 18.17 -19.41
N GLY A 51 9.65 18.73 -20.01
CA GLY A 51 10.71 19.43 -19.27
C GLY A 51 10.21 20.54 -18.35
N ASP A 52 9.19 21.28 -18.76
CA ASP A 52 8.63 22.42 -18.02
C ASP A 52 7.59 22.01 -16.96
N ASP A 53 7.18 20.74 -16.97
CA ASP A 53 6.26 20.23 -15.95
C ASP A 53 6.97 20.13 -14.60
N ALA A 54 6.19 20.32 -13.53
CA ALA A 54 6.64 20.14 -12.17
C ALA A 54 5.76 19.16 -11.41
N ILE A 55 6.40 18.35 -10.56
CA ILE A 55 5.74 17.42 -9.66
C ILE A 55 5.09 18.21 -8.53
N LYS A 56 3.83 17.90 -8.21
CA LYS A 56 3.07 18.52 -7.12
C LYS A 56 2.85 17.56 -5.96
N LEU A 57 2.52 18.14 -4.83
CA LEU A 57 2.11 17.37 -3.65
C LEU A 57 0.94 16.43 -4.00
N HIS A 58 0.98 15.21 -3.50
CA HIS A 58 0.02 14.12 -3.73
C HIS A 58 0.02 13.52 -5.15
N ASP A 59 0.81 14.02 -6.09
CA ASP A 59 0.99 13.34 -7.37
C ASP A 59 1.52 11.91 -7.15
N ILE A 60 1.02 10.97 -7.96
CA ILE A 60 1.66 9.65 -8.08
C ILE A 60 2.59 9.70 -9.28
N VAL A 61 3.88 9.61 -9.01
CA VAL A 61 4.91 9.68 -10.04
C VAL A 61 5.41 8.28 -10.37
N TYR A 62 5.41 7.94 -11.64
CA TYR A 62 5.91 6.67 -12.14
C TYR A 62 7.34 6.82 -12.64
N PHE A 63 8.24 6.10 -11.98
CA PHE A 63 9.66 6.10 -12.29
C PHE A 63 10.07 4.78 -12.95
N THR A 64 10.93 4.83 -13.97
CA THR A 64 11.71 3.68 -14.39
C THR A 64 13.13 3.78 -13.85
N THR A 65 13.59 2.73 -13.20
CA THR A 65 14.90 2.66 -12.56
C THR A 65 15.37 1.21 -12.47
N THR A 66 16.54 0.98 -11.89
CA THR A 66 16.97 -0.36 -11.47
C THR A 66 16.66 -0.60 -9.99
N LYS A 67 16.54 -1.88 -9.60
CA LYS A 67 16.22 -2.24 -8.19
C LYS A 67 17.14 -1.58 -7.18
N LYS A 68 18.40 -1.36 -7.51
CA LYS A 68 19.42 -0.72 -6.67
C LYS A 68 19.02 0.70 -6.23
N TYR A 69 18.30 1.44 -7.06
CA TYR A 69 17.95 2.84 -6.79
C TYR A 69 16.54 3.04 -6.24
N ILE A 70 15.81 1.97 -5.92
CA ILE A 70 14.50 2.06 -5.26
C ILE A 70 14.55 2.85 -3.94
N PRO A 71 15.54 2.61 -3.03
CA PRO A 71 15.66 3.39 -1.81
C PRO A 71 15.86 4.89 -2.06
N TYR A 72 16.66 5.24 -3.09
CA TYR A 72 16.86 6.63 -3.47
C TYR A 72 15.54 7.30 -3.94
N ILE A 73 14.75 6.62 -4.79
CA ILE A 73 13.45 7.15 -5.21
C ILE A 73 12.51 7.35 -4.01
N ARG A 74 12.50 6.41 -3.06
CA ARG A 74 11.71 6.55 -1.84
C ARG A 74 12.10 7.80 -1.05
N LYS A 75 13.41 8.05 -0.90
CA LYS A 75 13.92 9.23 -0.21
C LYS A 75 13.47 10.52 -0.88
N ILE A 76 13.70 10.69 -2.18
CA ILE A 76 13.33 11.91 -2.91
C ILE A 76 11.82 12.13 -3.01
N ALA A 77 11.02 11.07 -2.88
CA ALA A 77 9.57 11.11 -2.82
C ALA A 77 9.03 11.49 -1.42
N GLY A 78 9.91 11.76 -0.46
CA GLY A 78 9.55 12.06 0.93
C GLY A 78 9.07 10.85 1.72
N LYS A 79 9.31 9.65 1.22
CA LYS A 79 9.11 8.42 1.97
C LYS A 79 10.38 8.14 2.76
N GLU A 80 10.55 8.85 3.85
CA GLU A 80 11.57 8.50 4.85
C GLU A 80 11.44 7.02 5.22
N THR A 81 12.54 6.42 5.62
CA THR A 81 12.59 5.04 6.12
C THR A 81 11.54 4.88 7.21
N TYR A 82 10.38 4.33 6.85
CA TYR A 82 9.46 3.88 7.88
C TYR A 82 10.19 2.86 8.75
N PRO A 83 10.08 2.98 10.08
CA PRO A 83 10.60 1.93 10.96
C PRO A 83 10.07 0.57 10.48
N ASP A 84 10.89 -0.45 10.62
CA ASP A 84 10.46 -1.81 10.30
C ASP A 84 9.17 -2.11 11.06
N VAL A 85 8.17 -2.59 10.34
CA VAL A 85 6.91 -2.99 10.95
C VAL A 85 7.19 -4.20 11.83
N ARG A 86 6.90 -4.07 13.12
CA ARG A 86 7.02 -5.16 14.10
C ARG A 86 5.67 -5.59 14.63
N ASN A 87 4.75 -4.65 14.83
CA ASN A 87 3.43 -4.92 15.37
C ASN A 87 2.38 -4.67 14.28
N VAL A 88 1.64 -5.71 13.95
CA VAL A 88 0.58 -5.69 12.93
C VAL A 88 -0.73 -6.03 13.60
N MET A 89 -1.75 -5.20 13.39
CA MET A 89 -3.10 -5.46 13.82
C MET A 89 -3.99 -5.67 12.60
N ILE A 90 -4.68 -6.80 12.54
CA ILE A 90 -5.58 -7.17 11.43
C ILE A 90 -7.01 -7.17 11.96
N MET A 91 -7.87 -6.39 11.35
CA MET A 91 -9.31 -6.38 11.62
C MET A 91 -10.02 -7.31 10.62
N GLY A 92 -10.65 -8.36 11.14
CA GLY A 92 -11.37 -9.39 10.37
C GLY A 92 -10.56 -10.67 10.14
N GLY A 93 -11.12 -11.79 10.60
CA GLY A 93 -10.54 -13.13 10.47
C GLY A 93 -10.81 -13.81 9.12
N SER A 94 -10.62 -13.09 8.02
CA SER A 94 -10.87 -13.61 6.68
C SER A 94 -9.77 -14.60 6.23
N ARG A 95 -10.04 -15.34 5.13
CA ARG A 95 -9.03 -16.23 4.53
C ARG A 95 -7.75 -15.48 4.16
N ILE A 96 -7.87 -14.20 3.80
CA ILE A 96 -6.71 -13.36 3.49
C ILE A 96 -5.93 -13.07 4.76
N ALA A 97 -6.58 -12.79 5.88
CA ALA A 97 -5.92 -12.61 7.16
C ALA A 97 -5.08 -13.85 7.53
N VAL A 98 -5.67 -15.05 7.47
CA VAL A 98 -4.94 -16.33 7.70
C VAL A 98 -3.76 -16.49 6.74
N ARG A 99 -3.97 -16.24 5.44
CA ARG A 99 -2.86 -16.31 4.47
C ARG A 99 -1.77 -15.30 4.75
N THR A 100 -2.14 -14.08 5.16
CA THR A 100 -1.16 -13.04 5.50
C THR A 100 -0.25 -13.50 6.65
N THR A 101 -0.79 -14.12 7.69
CA THR A 101 0.02 -14.61 8.81
C THR A 101 1.06 -15.65 8.42
N GLN A 102 0.83 -16.41 7.34
CA GLN A 102 1.77 -17.41 6.81
C GLN A 102 2.98 -16.81 6.07
N TYR A 103 2.89 -15.53 5.66
CA TYR A 103 3.92 -14.85 4.86
C TYR A 103 4.60 -13.70 5.59
N VAL A 104 4.14 -13.34 6.80
CA VAL A 104 4.84 -12.33 7.60
C VAL A 104 6.14 -12.89 8.15
N PRO A 105 7.21 -12.09 8.21
CA PRO A 105 8.47 -12.49 8.84
C PRO A 105 8.29 -12.84 10.32
N ASP A 106 9.12 -13.75 10.83
CA ASP A 106 9.05 -14.22 12.21
C ASP A 106 9.23 -13.14 13.30
N TYR A 107 9.86 -12.02 12.95
CA TYR A 107 10.03 -10.89 13.87
C TYR A 107 8.79 -10.01 14.02
N MET A 108 7.76 -10.21 13.19
CA MET A 108 6.50 -9.47 13.27
C MET A 108 5.53 -10.15 14.22
N GLN A 109 4.98 -9.37 15.13
CA GLN A 109 3.87 -9.78 16.00
C GLN A 109 2.55 -9.41 15.32
N VAL A 110 1.67 -10.39 15.18
CA VAL A 110 0.39 -10.21 14.52
C VAL A 110 -0.74 -10.45 15.51
N LYS A 111 -1.68 -9.50 15.57
CA LYS A 111 -2.95 -9.63 16.27
C LYS A 111 -4.08 -9.64 15.27
N ILE A 112 -5.04 -10.56 15.38
CA ILE A 112 -6.27 -10.59 14.58
C ILE A 112 -7.45 -10.31 15.50
N ILE A 113 -8.25 -9.30 15.16
CA ILE A 113 -9.49 -8.95 15.89
C ILE A 113 -10.66 -9.43 15.06
N GLU A 114 -11.47 -10.30 15.64
CA GLU A 114 -12.62 -10.92 14.98
C GLU A 114 -13.82 -10.91 15.94
N ASN A 115 -14.97 -10.47 15.43
CA ASN A 115 -16.18 -10.33 16.25
C ASN A 115 -16.97 -11.63 16.45
N ASP A 116 -16.82 -12.60 15.55
CA ASP A 116 -17.48 -13.90 15.65
C ASP A 116 -16.62 -14.88 16.46
N ILE A 117 -17.09 -15.26 17.65
CA ILE A 117 -16.39 -16.19 18.54
C ILE A 117 -16.16 -17.57 17.90
N ASN A 118 -17.09 -18.06 17.06
CA ASN A 118 -16.89 -19.33 16.37
C ASN A 118 -15.81 -19.22 15.29
N ARG A 119 -15.69 -18.04 14.68
CA ARG A 119 -14.60 -17.76 13.74
C ARG A 119 -13.27 -17.63 14.48
N CYS A 120 -13.24 -16.99 15.66
CA CYS A 120 -12.05 -16.96 16.50
C CYS A 120 -11.53 -18.36 16.83
N ASN A 121 -12.42 -19.28 17.23
CA ASN A 121 -12.04 -20.66 17.54
C ASN A 121 -11.44 -21.39 16.33
N ARG A 122 -11.99 -21.17 15.13
CA ARG A 122 -11.40 -21.74 13.90
C ARG A 122 -10.07 -21.09 13.52
N LEU A 123 -9.89 -19.82 13.82
CA LEU A 123 -8.64 -19.11 13.55
C LEU A 123 -7.49 -19.65 14.42
N THR A 124 -7.74 -19.96 15.68
CA THR A 124 -6.70 -20.54 16.58
C THR A 124 -6.16 -21.87 16.06
N GLU A 125 -6.96 -22.63 15.31
CA GLU A 125 -6.53 -23.88 14.68
C GLU A 125 -5.82 -23.66 13.33
N ALA A 126 -6.08 -22.50 12.69
CA ALA A 126 -5.63 -22.22 11.32
C ALA A 126 -4.35 -21.37 11.21
N VAL A 127 -3.95 -20.72 12.30
CA VAL A 127 -2.78 -19.83 12.35
C VAL A 127 -1.72 -20.36 13.32
N ASP A 128 -0.50 -19.86 13.17
CA ASP A 128 0.62 -20.18 14.07
C ASP A 128 0.34 -19.65 15.50
N GLU A 129 0.83 -20.33 16.52
CA GLU A 129 0.70 -19.95 17.95
C GLU A 129 1.23 -18.54 18.27
N LYS A 130 2.08 -18.00 17.42
CA LYS A 130 2.58 -16.62 17.54
C LYS A 130 1.52 -15.55 17.23
N VAL A 131 0.44 -15.93 16.54
CA VAL A 131 -0.63 -15.01 16.16
C VAL A 131 -1.66 -14.92 17.28
N MET A 132 -1.84 -13.72 17.81
CA MET A 132 -2.82 -13.49 18.86
C MET A 132 -4.21 -13.27 18.26
N ILE A 133 -5.21 -14.04 18.69
CA ILE A 133 -6.60 -13.89 18.29
C ILE A 133 -7.37 -13.20 19.41
N ILE A 134 -8.06 -12.12 19.07
CA ILE A 134 -8.85 -11.31 20.00
C ILE A 134 -10.30 -11.35 19.53
N ASN A 135 -11.19 -11.80 20.40
CA ASN A 135 -12.62 -11.71 20.11
C ASN A 135 -13.13 -10.32 20.49
N GLY A 136 -13.58 -9.56 19.50
CA GLY A 136 -14.12 -8.23 19.70
C GLY A 136 -14.46 -7.51 18.41
N ASP A 137 -15.11 -6.37 18.54
CA ASP A 137 -15.47 -5.53 17.38
C ASP A 137 -14.28 -4.64 17.01
N GLY A 138 -13.70 -4.84 15.83
CA GLY A 138 -12.61 -4.04 15.32
C GLY A 138 -12.98 -2.57 15.01
N ARG A 139 -14.22 -2.16 15.21
CA ARG A 139 -14.67 -0.75 15.16
C ARG A 139 -14.64 -0.09 16.54
N ASP A 140 -14.52 -0.88 17.60
CA ASP A 140 -14.44 -0.38 18.96
C ASP A 140 -13.03 0.17 19.23
N MET A 141 -12.94 1.50 19.29
CA MET A 141 -11.66 2.18 19.48
C MET A 141 -11.07 1.95 20.87
N ASP A 142 -11.90 1.76 21.90
CA ASP A 142 -11.43 1.50 23.26
C ASP A 142 -10.77 0.12 23.31
N LEU A 143 -11.39 -0.90 22.72
CA LEU A 143 -10.80 -2.22 22.55
C LEU A 143 -9.46 -2.15 21.77
N LEU A 144 -9.44 -1.45 20.65
CA LEU A 144 -8.22 -1.33 19.84
C LEU A 144 -7.09 -0.64 20.61
N MET A 145 -7.43 0.33 21.44
CA MET A 145 -6.45 1.04 22.28
C MET A 145 -5.93 0.16 23.41
N GLU A 146 -6.79 -0.61 24.09
CA GLU A 146 -6.40 -1.60 25.10
C GLU A 146 -5.47 -2.67 24.50
N GLU A 147 -5.76 -3.10 23.26
CA GLU A 147 -4.95 -4.07 22.52
C GLU A 147 -3.67 -3.49 21.91
N GLY A 148 -3.40 -2.22 22.15
CA GLY A 148 -2.13 -1.59 21.82
C GLY A 148 -2.06 -0.97 20.43
N LEU A 149 -3.17 -0.44 19.92
CA LEU A 149 -3.20 0.26 18.61
C LEU A 149 -2.12 1.37 18.53
N ARG A 150 -1.83 2.07 19.61
CA ARG A 150 -0.80 3.13 19.65
C ARG A 150 0.62 2.63 19.38
N ASN A 151 0.87 1.36 19.66
CA ASN A 151 2.17 0.71 19.46
C ASN A 151 2.18 -0.14 18.18
N THR A 152 1.12 -0.03 17.37
CA THR A 152 0.96 -0.77 16.11
C THR A 152 1.50 0.07 14.97
N GLU A 153 2.44 -0.46 14.20
CA GLU A 153 2.99 0.22 13.03
C GLU A 153 2.16 -0.03 11.77
N ALA A 154 1.44 -1.16 11.71
CA ALA A 154 0.57 -1.49 10.57
C ALA A 154 -0.81 -1.98 11.01
N PHE A 155 -1.85 -1.35 10.48
CA PHE A 155 -3.25 -1.75 10.66
C PHE A 155 -3.84 -2.20 9.32
N VAL A 156 -4.41 -3.40 9.28
CA VAL A 156 -4.92 -4.04 8.05
C VAL A 156 -6.39 -4.40 8.25
N ALA A 157 -7.29 -3.77 7.51
CA ALA A 157 -8.72 -4.01 7.59
C ALA A 157 -9.16 -4.95 6.45
N LEU A 158 -9.60 -6.17 6.80
CA LEU A 158 -9.92 -7.27 5.90
C LEU A 158 -11.32 -7.87 6.18
N THR A 159 -12.27 -7.04 6.60
CA THR A 159 -13.67 -7.47 6.74
C THR A 159 -14.37 -7.48 5.38
N ASP A 160 -15.55 -8.07 5.33
CA ASP A 160 -16.36 -8.13 4.11
C ASP A 160 -17.04 -6.78 3.76
N ASN A 161 -16.87 -5.75 4.59
CA ASN A 161 -17.50 -4.44 4.40
C ASN A 161 -16.46 -3.37 4.08
N SER A 162 -16.51 -2.85 2.86
CA SER A 162 -15.56 -1.85 2.35
C SER A 162 -15.57 -0.55 3.15
N GLU A 163 -16.75 -0.06 3.51
CA GLU A 163 -16.92 1.20 4.26
C GLU A 163 -16.32 1.08 5.66
N THR A 164 -16.59 -0.04 6.32
CA THR A 164 -16.01 -0.35 7.63
C THR A 164 -14.49 -0.39 7.56
N ASN A 165 -13.93 -1.04 6.53
CA ASN A 165 -12.49 -1.12 6.34
C ASN A 165 -11.85 0.26 6.12
N ILE A 166 -12.50 1.11 5.31
CA ILE A 166 -12.04 2.49 5.05
C ILE A 166 -12.05 3.31 6.34
N LEU A 167 -13.16 3.29 7.07
CA LEU A 167 -13.31 4.08 8.29
C LEU A 167 -12.37 3.62 9.41
N ALA A 168 -12.19 2.31 9.57
CA ALA A 168 -11.27 1.75 10.55
C ALA A 168 -9.82 2.15 10.23
N CYS A 169 -9.39 2.07 8.97
CA CYS A 169 -8.07 2.54 8.56
C CYS A 169 -7.88 4.04 8.77
N LEU A 170 -8.90 4.85 8.48
CA LEU A 170 -8.85 6.30 8.74
C LEU A 170 -8.70 6.59 10.24
N ALA A 171 -9.44 5.89 11.09
CA ALA A 171 -9.36 6.02 12.54
C ALA A 171 -7.99 5.59 13.07
N ALA A 172 -7.50 4.41 12.66
CA ALA A 172 -6.18 3.91 13.04
C ALA A 172 -5.06 4.91 12.65
N LYS A 173 -5.14 5.49 11.46
CA LYS A 173 -4.19 6.49 10.99
C LYS A 173 -4.20 7.76 11.84
N ARG A 174 -5.39 8.24 12.24
CA ARG A 174 -5.54 9.39 13.16
C ARG A 174 -4.97 9.09 14.55
N MET A 175 -4.94 7.84 14.97
CA MET A 175 -4.33 7.41 16.23
C MET A 175 -2.81 7.19 16.13
N GLY A 176 -2.21 7.47 14.97
CA GLY A 176 -0.75 7.45 14.79
C GLY A 176 -0.21 6.20 14.11
N VAL A 177 -1.06 5.27 13.67
CA VAL A 177 -0.60 4.11 12.89
C VAL A 177 -0.03 4.59 11.55
N THR A 178 1.22 4.22 11.28
CA THR A 178 1.97 4.73 10.13
C THR A 178 1.59 4.08 8.80
N LYS A 179 1.22 2.80 8.83
CA LYS A 179 0.82 2.04 7.64
C LYS A 179 -0.59 1.48 7.83
N THR A 180 -1.47 1.80 6.91
CA THR A 180 -2.83 1.27 6.91
C THR A 180 -3.14 0.64 5.57
N VAL A 181 -3.84 -0.47 5.59
CA VAL A 181 -4.24 -1.25 4.40
C VAL A 181 -5.71 -1.59 4.52
N ALA A 182 -6.53 -1.14 3.58
CA ALA A 182 -7.96 -1.45 3.53
C ALA A 182 -8.30 -2.33 2.34
N GLU A 183 -9.02 -3.41 2.58
CA GLU A 183 -9.68 -4.16 1.52
C GLU A 183 -10.97 -3.44 1.10
N VAL A 184 -11.07 -3.09 -0.19
CA VAL A 184 -12.21 -2.39 -0.77
C VAL A 184 -12.68 -3.14 -2.00
N GLU A 185 -13.82 -3.85 -1.89
CA GLU A 185 -14.37 -4.62 -3.01
C GLU A 185 -15.14 -3.75 -4.00
N ASN A 186 -15.80 -2.71 -3.52
CA ASN A 186 -16.54 -1.78 -4.37
C ASN A 186 -15.57 -0.82 -5.06
N ILE A 187 -15.53 -0.88 -6.40
CA ILE A 187 -14.63 -0.06 -7.23
C ILE A 187 -14.93 1.44 -7.06
N ASP A 188 -16.20 1.80 -6.86
CA ASP A 188 -16.61 3.20 -6.71
C ASP A 188 -16.02 3.86 -5.45
N TYR A 189 -15.71 3.06 -4.43
CA TYR A 189 -15.10 3.56 -3.20
C TYR A 189 -13.57 3.69 -3.24
N ILE A 190 -12.92 3.13 -4.27
CA ILE A 190 -11.45 3.17 -4.37
C ILE A 190 -10.95 4.62 -4.48
N SER A 191 -11.53 5.41 -5.38
CA SER A 191 -11.14 6.82 -5.57
C SER A 191 -11.39 7.66 -4.32
N MET A 192 -12.51 7.40 -3.63
CA MET A 192 -12.82 8.07 -2.36
C MET A 192 -11.80 7.67 -1.27
N ALA A 193 -11.50 6.40 -1.14
CA ALA A 193 -10.53 5.89 -0.17
C ALA A 193 -9.12 6.46 -0.42
N GLU A 194 -8.71 6.54 -1.69
CA GLU A 194 -7.44 7.19 -2.09
C GLU A 194 -7.42 8.69 -1.74
N SER A 195 -8.55 9.40 -1.92
CA SER A 195 -8.65 10.83 -1.59
C SER A 195 -8.59 11.11 -0.09
N LEU A 196 -9.08 10.20 0.74
CA LEU A 196 -9.01 10.28 2.20
C LEU A 196 -7.61 9.94 2.75
N ASP A 197 -6.68 9.58 1.87
CA ASP A 197 -5.30 9.20 2.24
C ASP A 197 -5.25 8.13 3.36
N ILE A 198 -6.15 7.14 3.28
CA ILE A 198 -6.25 6.06 4.26
C ILE A 198 -5.07 5.08 4.21
N GLY A 199 -4.12 5.27 3.33
CA GLY A 199 -3.00 4.36 3.10
C GLY A 199 -3.15 3.52 1.83
N THR A 200 -2.91 2.22 1.90
CA THR A 200 -3.01 1.31 0.75
C THR A 200 -4.41 0.75 0.63
N VAL A 201 -4.98 0.83 -0.58
CA VAL A 201 -6.24 0.18 -0.91
C VAL A 201 -5.97 -1.10 -1.69
N ILE A 202 -6.59 -2.21 -1.28
CA ILE A 202 -6.50 -3.50 -1.95
C ILE A 202 -7.88 -3.85 -2.51
N ASN A 203 -7.93 -4.17 -3.81
CA ASN A 203 -9.12 -4.74 -4.44
C ASN A 203 -8.79 -6.08 -5.06
N LYS A 204 -9.43 -7.15 -4.58
CA LYS A 204 -9.19 -8.52 -5.05
C LYS A 204 -9.42 -8.69 -6.55
N LYS A 205 -10.47 -8.06 -7.08
CA LYS A 205 -10.85 -8.17 -8.49
C LYS A 205 -9.81 -7.50 -9.39
N MET A 206 -9.31 -6.33 -9.01
CA MET A 206 -8.26 -5.63 -9.74
C MET A 206 -6.93 -6.38 -9.71
N ILE A 207 -6.56 -6.96 -8.56
CA ILE A 207 -5.36 -7.79 -8.45
C ILE A 207 -5.49 -9.02 -9.36
N ALA A 208 -6.60 -9.73 -9.31
CA ALA A 208 -6.84 -10.87 -10.20
C ALA A 208 -6.78 -10.47 -11.68
N ALA A 209 -7.42 -9.35 -12.06
CA ALA A 209 -7.36 -8.82 -13.42
C ALA A 209 -5.92 -8.49 -13.85
N SER A 210 -5.10 -7.90 -12.97
CA SER A 210 -3.71 -7.56 -13.28
C SER A 210 -2.83 -8.79 -13.56
N HIS A 211 -3.17 -9.95 -13.00
CA HIS A 211 -2.49 -11.21 -13.30
C HIS A 211 -2.93 -11.83 -14.63
N ILE A 212 -4.15 -11.55 -15.07
CA ILE A 212 -4.68 -12.08 -16.35
C ILE A 212 -4.18 -11.24 -17.54
N TYR A 213 -4.11 -9.92 -17.40
CA TYR A 213 -3.70 -8.99 -18.45
C TYR A 213 -2.31 -9.27 -19.06
N PRO A 214 -1.25 -9.58 -18.31
CA PRO A 214 0.06 -9.88 -18.89
C PRO A 214 0.06 -11.08 -19.84
N VAL A 215 -0.84 -12.05 -19.64
CA VAL A 215 -0.94 -13.25 -20.48
C VAL A 215 -1.49 -12.90 -21.88
N SER A 216 -2.39 -11.90 -21.98
CA SER A 216 -2.93 -11.49 -23.29
C SER A 216 -1.95 -10.67 -24.14
N TYR A 217 -1.01 -9.94 -23.54
CA TYR A 217 -0.01 -9.16 -24.27
C TYR A 217 1.18 -9.98 -24.78
N THR A 218 1.49 -11.12 -24.16
CA THR A 218 2.59 -11.99 -24.62
C THR A 218 2.28 -12.78 -25.88
N HIS A 219 1.01 -12.81 -26.33
CA HIS A 219 0.57 -13.50 -27.56
C HIS A 219 0.26 -12.56 -28.72
N LEU A 220 0.37 -11.24 -28.56
CA LEU A 220 0.33 -10.28 -29.66
C LEU A 220 1.72 -10.18 -30.30
N THR A 221 2.04 -11.11 -31.19
CA THR A 221 3.11 -10.91 -32.17
C THR A 221 2.70 -9.76 -33.06
N LEU A 222 3.43 -8.66 -32.99
CA LEU A 222 3.31 -7.58 -33.98
C LEU A 222 3.62 -8.20 -35.36
N PRO A 223 2.76 -7.99 -36.37
CA PRO A 223 3.12 -8.38 -37.73
C PRO A 223 4.33 -7.53 -38.17
N THR A 224 5.33 -8.21 -38.68
CA THR A 224 6.53 -7.64 -39.31
C THR A 224 6.18 -6.83 -40.53
#